data_0c63e205243644a98f3d579edcb34f03
#
_entry.id   0c63e205243644a98f3d579edcb34f03
#
_cell.length_a   1.000
_cell.length_b   1.000
_cell.length_c   1.000
_cell.angle_alpha   90.00
_cell.angle_beta   90.00
_cell.angle_gamma   90.00
#
_symmetry.space_group_name_H-M   'P 1'
#
loop_
_entity.id
_entity.type
_entity.pdbx_description
1 polymer ?
#
loop_
_entity_poly.entity_id
_entity_poly.type
_entity_poly.pdbx_seq_one_letter_code
_entity_poly.pdbx_strand_id
1 'polypeptide(L)'
;MRLIKSSIVLFATFILIFSLAACGKSEVQKVRVGEVTHSIFYAPQYVALSEGFFEEEGLEIDLQGTFGGDKTMTALLSDGIDIALVGSETSIYVYAQGATDPVINFAQLTQTDGTFLVSREKVENFSWDQLKGSTFLGQRKGGMPQMVGEFVLNKHGVDPQTDLELIQNIEFANIANAFASGTGDYVQLFEPTASIFEQEGKGHIVASFGKESGHVPYTTFMTKESYIKENKEVVEKFTRAIYKAQKWVETHSAKEVAESIAPYFEDTPIDLIETVVERYKEQGSFATDPILDEEEWNNLQTIMDDAGELPTDVEHGILVNTDIAESVISE
;
A
#
# COMPACT_ATOMS: atom_id res chain seq x y z
N MET A 1 27.02 55.46 41.74
CA MET A 1 26.44 55.43 40.36
C MET A 1 27.13 54.49 39.35
N ARG A 2 28.36 54.03 39.56
CA ARG A 2 29.06 53.08 38.64
C ARG A 2 28.68 51.60 38.83
N LEU A 3 28.32 51.19 40.05
CA LEU A 3 27.93 49.80 40.38
C LEU A 3 26.55 49.38 39.83
N ILE A 4 25.62 50.31 39.74
CA ILE A 4 24.27 50.01 39.23
C ILE A 4 24.25 49.79 37.70
N LYS A 5 25.15 50.47 36.95
CA LYS A 5 25.26 50.31 35.51
C LYS A 5 25.84 48.94 35.09
N SER A 6 26.77 48.35 35.89
CA SER A 6 27.34 47.00 35.66
C SER A 6 26.32 45.90 35.90
N SER A 7 25.46 46.02 36.91
CA SER A 7 24.42 44.99 37.21
C SER A 7 23.32 44.96 36.16
N ILE A 8 22.96 46.06 35.56
CA ILE A 8 21.95 46.14 34.51
C ILE A 8 22.49 45.51 33.20
N VAL A 9 23.75 45.74 32.87
CA VAL A 9 24.38 45.15 31.69
C VAL A 9 24.53 43.62 31.82
N LEU A 10 24.87 43.10 33.01
CA LEU A 10 24.97 41.66 33.29
C LEU A 10 23.58 40.96 33.24
N PHE A 11 22.52 41.63 33.69
CA PHE A 11 21.15 41.12 33.65
C PHE A 11 20.59 41.11 32.23
N ALA A 12 20.87 42.13 31.41
CA ALA A 12 20.50 42.20 30.02
C ALA A 12 21.20 41.12 29.16
N THR A 13 22.48 40.82 29.45
CA THR A 13 23.24 39.74 28.74
C THR A 13 22.73 38.36 29.12
N PHE A 14 22.27 38.16 30.37
CA PHE A 14 21.72 36.89 30.82
C PHE A 14 20.30 36.61 30.19
N ILE A 15 19.50 37.65 29.97
CA ILE A 15 18.21 37.54 29.27
C ILE A 15 18.42 37.25 27.78
N LEU A 16 19.46 37.77 27.13
CA LEU A 16 19.74 37.52 25.72
C LEU A 16 20.22 36.08 25.46
N ILE A 17 20.90 35.45 26.43
CA ILE A 17 21.39 34.06 26.31
C ILE A 17 20.23 33.06 26.52
N PHE A 18 19.23 33.42 27.30
CA PHE A 18 18.04 32.56 27.49
C PHE A 18 17.07 32.60 26.29
N SER A 19 17.14 33.62 25.46
CA SER A 19 16.30 33.75 24.24
C SER A 19 16.83 32.90 23.07
N LEU A 20 18.05 32.39 23.12
CA LEU A 20 18.65 31.53 22.09
C LEU A 20 18.49 30.03 22.38
N ALA A 21 17.95 29.67 23.56
CA ALA A 21 17.65 28.27 23.90
C ALA A 21 16.19 27.86 23.62
N ALA A 22 15.39 28.72 23.03
CA ALA A 22 14.13 28.37 22.43
C ALA A 22 14.34 27.85 20.98
N CYS A 23 15.21 26.84 20.83
CA CYS A 23 15.14 25.94 19.68
C CYS A 23 13.79 25.25 19.81
N GLY A 24 12.81 25.68 19.03
CA GLY A 24 11.49 25.13 18.99
C GLY A 24 11.60 23.62 18.79
N LYS A 25 11.04 22.83 19.71
CA LYS A 25 10.56 21.52 19.35
C LYS A 25 9.62 21.80 18.17
N SER A 26 9.97 21.35 16.97
CA SER A 26 9.00 21.29 15.88
C SER A 26 7.78 20.59 16.46
N GLU A 27 6.62 21.24 16.37
CA GLU A 27 5.38 20.65 16.84
C GLU A 27 5.19 19.33 16.07
N VAL A 28 5.06 18.22 16.79
CA VAL A 28 4.84 16.90 16.17
C VAL A 28 3.51 16.97 15.43
N GLN A 29 3.54 16.71 14.14
CA GLN A 29 2.37 16.83 13.29
C GLN A 29 1.67 15.47 13.18
N LYS A 30 0.40 15.42 13.62
CA LYS A 30 -0.41 14.22 13.53
C LYS A 30 -0.97 14.06 12.11
N VAL A 31 -0.80 12.86 11.53
CA VAL A 31 -1.30 12.49 10.20
C VAL A 31 -2.15 11.23 10.33
N ARG A 32 -3.42 11.30 9.92
CA ARG A 32 -4.34 10.17 9.89
C ARG A 32 -4.17 9.42 8.57
N VAL A 33 -3.75 8.17 8.65
CA VAL A 33 -3.51 7.31 7.48
C VAL A 33 -4.51 6.16 7.48
N GLY A 34 -5.22 5.98 6.37
CA GLY A 34 -6.10 4.84 6.17
C GLY A 34 -5.47 3.81 5.25
N GLU A 35 -5.36 2.55 5.71
CA GLU A 35 -4.93 1.43 4.87
C GLU A 35 -6.13 0.53 4.50
N VAL A 36 -6.12 0.00 3.27
CA VAL A 36 -7.20 -0.88 2.78
C VAL A 36 -7.37 -2.12 3.64
N THR A 37 -6.27 -2.69 4.08
CA THR A 37 -6.22 -3.90 4.90
C THR A 37 -4.93 -3.94 5.71
N HIS A 38 -4.96 -4.65 6.82
CA HIS A 38 -3.76 -4.91 7.60
C HIS A 38 -3.01 -6.11 6.98
N SER A 39 -1.88 -5.86 6.31
CA SER A 39 -1.18 -6.90 5.54
C SER A 39 0.33 -6.70 5.52
N ILE A 40 1.07 -7.80 5.60
CA ILE A 40 2.54 -7.85 5.40
C ILE A 40 2.93 -7.33 4.01
N PHE A 41 2.00 -7.28 3.07
CA PHE A 41 2.18 -6.66 1.76
C PHE A 41 2.55 -5.16 1.85
N TYR A 42 2.26 -4.52 2.98
CA TYR A 42 2.65 -3.14 3.26
C TYR A 42 3.87 -3.02 4.17
N ALA A 43 4.74 -4.03 4.20
CA ALA A 43 5.90 -4.07 5.09
C ALA A 43 6.73 -2.78 5.13
N PRO A 44 7.01 -2.05 4.02
CA PRO A 44 7.76 -0.81 4.12
C PRO A 44 7.05 0.28 4.95
N GLN A 45 5.70 0.34 4.97
CA GLN A 45 4.95 1.24 5.85
C GLN A 45 5.16 0.90 7.33
N TYR A 46 5.10 -0.40 7.67
CA TYR A 46 5.30 -0.83 9.06
C TYR A 46 6.75 -0.68 9.51
N VAL A 47 7.72 -0.85 8.60
CA VAL A 47 9.12 -0.52 8.86
C VAL A 47 9.28 0.99 9.13
N ALA A 48 8.61 1.86 8.37
CA ALA A 48 8.65 3.29 8.62
C ALA A 48 8.13 3.65 10.03
N LEU A 49 7.15 2.91 10.52
CA LEU A 49 6.60 3.06 11.87
C LEU A 49 7.55 2.47 12.94
N SER A 50 8.03 1.23 12.76
CA SER A 50 8.81 0.52 13.76
C SER A 50 10.23 1.05 13.92
N GLU A 51 10.88 1.49 12.82
CA GLU A 51 12.22 2.06 12.83
C GLU A 51 12.21 3.58 13.15
N GLY A 52 11.02 4.17 13.36
CA GLY A 52 10.89 5.57 13.78
C GLY A 52 11.14 6.59 12.67
N PHE A 53 11.05 6.22 11.39
CA PHE A 53 11.32 7.15 10.30
C PHE A 53 10.29 8.29 10.20
N PHE A 54 9.04 8.04 10.61
CA PHE A 54 8.05 9.10 10.71
C PHE A 54 8.33 10.06 11.86
N GLU A 55 8.76 9.54 13.01
CA GLU A 55 9.13 10.34 14.18
C GLU A 55 10.37 11.20 13.90
N GLU A 56 11.34 10.68 13.13
CA GLU A 56 12.51 11.46 12.68
C GLU A 56 12.10 12.68 11.85
N GLU A 57 11.04 12.56 11.05
CA GLU A 57 10.46 13.65 10.25
C GLU A 57 9.50 14.54 11.08
N GLY A 58 9.28 14.23 12.36
CA GLY A 58 8.37 14.96 13.25
C GLY A 58 6.90 14.67 12.97
N LEU A 59 6.57 13.50 12.44
CA LEU A 59 5.22 13.03 12.17
C LEU A 59 4.79 11.99 13.22
N GLU A 60 3.55 12.10 13.69
CA GLU A 60 2.83 11.08 14.46
C GLU A 60 1.76 10.47 13.56
N ILE A 61 1.89 9.20 13.24
CA ILE A 61 0.96 8.49 12.36
C ILE A 61 -0.17 7.84 13.16
N ASP A 62 -1.41 8.19 12.82
CA ASP A 62 -2.63 7.54 13.30
C ASP A 62 -3.14 6.59 12.20
N LEU A 63 -2.65 5.33 12.22
CA LEU A 63 -2.94 4.33 11.20
C LEU A 63 -4.27 3.62 11.48
N GLN A 64 -5.16 3.54 10.48
CA GLN A 64 -6.49 2.96 10.58
C GLN A 64 -6.75 1.98 9.45
N GLY A 65 -7.19 0.75 9.78
CA GLY A 65 -7.67 -0.22 8.79
C GLY A 65 -9.10 0.11 8.34
N THR A 66 -9.33 0.22 7.04
CA THR A 66 -10.64 0.59 6.47
C THR A 66 -11.41 -0.58 5.86
N PHE A 67 -10.71 -1.68 5.54
CA PHE A 67 -11.26 -2.94 5.02
C PHE A 67 -12.05 -2.80 3.72
N GLY A 68 -11.43 -2.16 2.72
CA GLY A 68 -11.94 -2.04 1.36
C GLY A 68 -11.56 -0.72 0.69
N GLY A 69 -11.18 -0.75 -0.60
CA GLY A 69 -10.75 0.43 -1.35
C GLY A 69 -11.81 1.53 -1.41
N ASP A 70 -13.06 1.15 -1.61
CA ASP A 70 -14.22 2.05 -1.57
C ASP A 70 -14.40 2.74 -0.21
N LYS A 71 -14.15 2.03 0.88
CA LYS A 71 -14.23 2.56 2.24
C LYS A 71 -13.05 3.48 2.55
N THR A 72 -11.84 3.12 2.12
CA THR A 72 -10.64 3.96 2.25
C THR A 72 -10.85 5.29 1.51
N MET A 73 -11.32 5.22 0.27
CA MET A 73 -11.60 6.40 -0.54
C MET A 73 -12.72 7.25 0.06
N THR A 74 -13.78 6.63 0.58
CA THR A 74 -14.84 7.33 1.28
C THR A 74 -14.32 8.06 2.52
N ALA A 75 -13.44 7.44 3.30
CA ALA A 75 -12.82 8.07 4.47
C ALA A 75 -11.96 9.28 4.08
N LEU A 76 -11.18 9.18 2.97
CA LEU A 76 -10.38 10.28 2.46
C LEU A 76 -11.25 11.45 1.98
N LEU A 77 -12.26 11.17 1.17
CA LEU A 77 -13.13 12.20 0.59
C LEU A 77 -14.00 12.90 1.62
N SER A 78 -14.29 12.24 2.75
CA SER A 78 -15.06 12.81 3.88
C SER A 78 -14.20 13.42 4.98
N ASP A 79 -12.90 13.62 4.77
CA ASP A 79 -11.93 14.14 5.76
C ASP A 79 -11.80 13.27 7.02
N GLY A 80 -12.15 11.99 6.94
CA GLY A 80 -11.94 11.01 8.02
C GLY A 80 -10.46 10.62 8.19
N ILE A 81 -9.70 10.62 7.09
CA ILE A 81 -8.26 10.43 7.02
C ILE A 81 -7.62 11.53 6.15
N ASP A 82 -6.30 11.72 6.32
CA ASP A 82 -5.53 12.72 5.59
C ASP A 82 -4.82 12.11 4.37
N ILE A 83 -4.34 10.88 4.52
CA ILE A 83 -3.63 10.11 3.50
C ILE A 83 -4.27 8.71 3.41
N ALA A 84 -4.49 8.23 2.20
CA ALA A 84 -4.99 6.89 1.91
C ALA A 84 -3.88 6.02 1.32
N LEU A 85 -3.71 4.80 1.84
CA LEU A 85 -2.97 3.72 1.20
C LEU A 85 -3.98 2.78 0.57
N VAL A 86 -4.10 2.84 -0.76
CA VAL A 86 -5.16 2.14 -1.51
C VAL A 86 -4.70 1.87 -2.95
N GLY A 87 -5.43 1.05 -3.68
CA GLY A 87 -5.15 0.81 -5.10
C GLY A 87 -5.26 2.09 -5.93
N SER A 88 -4.29 2.30 -6.81
CA SER A 88 -4.15 3.53 -7.61
C SER A 88 -5.34 3.79 -8.54
N GLU A 89 -6.06 2.75 -8.96
CA GLU A 89 -7.28 2.80 -9.77
C GLU A 89 -8.37 3.68 -9.15
N THR A 90 -8.41 3.73 -7.82
CA THR A 90 -9.45 4.49 -7.10
C THR A 90 -9.40 5.98 -7.37
N SER A 91 -8.21 6.53 -7.67
CA SER A 91 -8.06 7.94 -8.08
C SER A 91 -8.73 8.20 -9.44
N ILE A 92 -8.64 7.24 -10.38
CA ILE A 92 -9.29 7.30 -11.70
C ILE A 92 -10.82 7.28 -11.53
N TYR A 93 -11.35 6.43 -10.65
CA TYR A 93 -12.79 6.40 -10.38
C TYR A 93 -13.32 7.72 -9.82
N VAL A 94 -12.60 8.32 -8.88
CA VAL A 94 -12.96 9.63 -8.30
C VAL A 94 -12.91 10.72 -9.36
N TYR A 95 -11.88 10.73 -10.18
CA TYR A 95 -11.73 11.68 -11.29
C TYR A 95 -12.87 11.55 -12.31
N ALA A 96 -13.19 10.34 -12.73
CA ALA A 96 -14.28 10.07 -13.70
C ALA A 96 -15.66 10.48 -13.18
N GLN A 97 -15.85 10.54 -11.85
CA GLN A 97 -17.09 11.06 -11.23
C GLN A 97 -17.15 12.58 -11.19
N GLY A 98 -16.14 13.27 -11.72
CA GLY A 98 -16.11 14.73 -11.79
C GLY A 98 -15.77 15.42 -10.47
N ALA A 99 -14.94 14.80 -9.64
CA ALA A 99 -14.46 15.41 -8.40
C ALA A 99 -13.79 16.77 -8.68
N THR A 100 -14.20 17.80 -7.94
CA THR A 100 -13.62 19.14 -8.06
C THR A 100 -12.30 19.31 -7.33
N ASP A 101 -12.00 18.39 -6.41
CA ASP A 101 -10.73 18.26 -5.69
C ASP A 101 -10.22 16.83 -5.95
N PRO A 102 -9.40 16.63 -6.99
CA PRO A 102 -8.97 15.29 -7.38
C PRO A 102 -8.07 14.66 -6.33
N VAL A 103 -8.07 13.33 -6.30
CA VAL A 103 -7.17 12.54 -5.45
C VAL A 103 -5.90 12.25 -6.23
N ILE A 104 -4.76 12.64 -5.68
CA ILE A 104 -3.44 12.60 -6.31
C ILE A 104 -2.60 11.49 -5.68
N ASN A 105 -2.06 10.61 -6.49
CA ASN A 105 -1.04 9.65 -6.09
C ASN A 105 0.30 10.37 -5.96
N PHE A 106 0.97 10.25 -4.81
CA PHE A 106 2.22 10.97 -4.57
C PHE A 106 3.39 10.08 -4.11
N ALA A 107 3.11 8.84 -3.71
CA ALA A 107 4.15 7.86 -3.37
C ALA A 107 3.67 6.43 -3.60
N GLN A 108 4.45 5.63 -4.34
CA GLN A 108 4.20 4.22 -4.56
C GLN A 108 4.75 3.40 -3.40
N LEU A 109 4.00 2.37 -2.95
CA LEU A 109 4.45 1.44 -1.92
C LEU A 109 4.70 0.03 -2.46
N THR A 110 3.78 -0.46 -3.30
CA THR A 110 3.87 -1.79 -3.93
C THR A 110 3.70 -1.70 -5.43
N GLN A 111 4.48 -2.49 -6.17
CA GLN A 111 4.61 -2.39 -7.62
C GLN A 111 4.23 -3.66 -8.38
N THR A 112 3.60 -4.64 -7.72
CA THR A 112 2.99 -5.84 -8.33
C THR A 112 1.74 -6.21 -7.57
N ASP A 113 0.92 -7.12 -8.12
CA ASP A 113 -0.16 -7.73 -7.32
C ASP A 113 0.39 -8.50 -6.12
N GLY A 114 -0.31 -8.43 -4.99
CA GLY A 114 0.08 -9.07 -3.73
C GLY A 114 -0.65 -10.39 -3.45
N THR A 115 -1.42 -10.91 -4.41
CA THR A 115 -2.26 -12.09 -4.17
C THR A 115 -1.68 -13.38 -4.76
N PHE A 116 -2.18 -14.48 -4.22
CA PHE A 116 -1.81 -15.83 -4.61
C PHE A 116 -3.05 -16.61 -4.98
N LEU A 117 -2.92 -17.49 -5.98
CA LEU A 117 -3.90 -18.49 -6.30
C LEU A 117 -3.75 -19.67 -5.35
N VAL A 118 -4.77 -19.93 -4.58
CA VAL A 118 -4.83 -21.05 -3.64
C VAL A 118 -5.82 -22.08 -4.16
N SER A 119 -5.34 -23.30 -4.37
CA SER A 119 -6.16 -24.47 -4.74
C SER A 119 -6.63 -25.19 -3.49
N ARG A 120 -7.87 -25.73 -3.52
CA ARG A 120 -8.38 -26.58 -2.44
C ARG A 120 -7.65 -27.90 -2.37
N GLU A 121 -7.43 -28.52 -3.51
CA GLU A 121 -6.72 -29.79 -3.62
C GLU A 121 -5.25 -29.57 -3.97
N LYS A 122 -4.41 -30.50 -3.56
CA LYS A 122 -2.99 -30.46 -3.93
C LYS A 122 -2.85 -30.68 -5.43
N VAL A 123 -2.19 -29.73 -6.10
CA VAL A 123 -1.93 -29.77 -7.53
C VAL A 123 -0.43 -29.95 -7.76
N GLU A 124 -0.04 -31.02 -8.46
CA GLU A 124 1.33 -31.23 -8.93
C GLU A 124 1.48 -30.62 -10.33
N ASN A 125 2.49 -29.78 -10.55
CA ASN A 125 2.76 -29.11 -11.83
C ASN A 125 1.54 -28.28 -12.31
N PHE A 126 1.19 -27.26 -11.54
CA PHE A 126 0.09 -26.36 -11.88
C PHE A 126 0.28 -25.71 -13.26
N SER A 127 -0.83 -25.62 -14.00
CA SER A 127 -0.97 -24.78 -15.18
C SER A 127 -2.31 -24.04 -15.13
N TRP A 128 -2.37 -22.85 -15.67
CA TRP A 128 -3.57 -21.99 -15.64
C TRP A 128 -4.79 -22.65 -16.32
N ASP A 129 -4.58 -23.51 -17.34
CA ASP A 129 -5.65 -24.26 -17.97
C ASP A 129 -6.45 -25.17 -17.02
N GLN A 130 -5.92 -25.49 -15.86
CA GLN A 130 -6.61 -26.32 -14.85
C GLN A 130 -7.74 -25.55 -14.15
N LEU A 131 -7.81 -24.23 -14.30
CA LEU A 131 -8.96 -23.46 -13.81
C LEU A 131 -10.19 -23.62 -14.71
N LYS A 132 -10.03 -24.08 -15.95
CA LYS A 132 -11.18 -24.30 -16.87
C LYS A 132 -12.16 -25.32 -16.32
N GLY A 133 -13.43 -24.91 -16.21
CA GLY A 133 -14.49 -25.74 -15.64
C GLY A 133 -14.56 -25.77 -14.11
N SER A 134 -13.67 -25.05 -13.41
CA SER A 134 -13.68 -24.96 -11.95
C SER A 134 -14.51 -23.75 -11.45
N THR A 135 -14.77 -23.74 -10.14
CA THR A 135 -15.32 -22.57 -9.43
C THR A 135 -14.18 -21.78 -8.79
N PHE A 136 -13.99 -20.54 -9.21
CA PHE A 136 -12.95 -19.64 -8.71
C PHE A 136 -13.56 -18.49 -7.89
N LEU A 137 -13.15 -18.38 -6.62
CA LEU A 137 -13.44 -17.22 -5.79
C LEU A 137 -12.45 -16.11 -6.13
N GLY A 138 -12.80 -15.29 -7.14
CA GLY A 138 -12.09 -14.06 -7.48
C GLY A 138 -12.41 -12.95 -6.49
N GLN A 139 -11.64 -11.88 -6.53
CA GLN A 139 -11.90 -10.71 -5.70
C GLN A 139 -13.09 -9.89 -6.21
N ARG A 140 -13.66 -9.06 -5.34
CA ARG A 140 -14.83 -8.24 -5.65
C ARG A 140 -14.55 -7.25 -6.78
N LYS A 141 -15.51 -7.10 -7.71
CA LYS A 141 -15.40 -6.20 -8.87
C LYS A 141 -15.05 -4.76 -8.48
N GLY A 142 -14.23 -4.13 -9.34
CA GLY A 142 -13.82 -2.74 -9.24
C GLY A 142 -12.57 -2.51 -8.37
N GLY A 143 -11.92 -3.57 -7.89
CA GLY A 143 -10.66 -3.47 -7.14
C GLY A 143 -9.48 -4.07 -7.90
N MET A 144 -8.27 -3.58 -7.66
CA MET A 144 -7.03 -4.09 -8.28
C MET A 144 -6.91 -5.61 -8.28
N PRO A 145 -7.18 -6.33 -7.16
CA PRO A 145 -7.02 -7.78 -7.16
C PRO A 145 -7.92 -8.48 -8.19
N GLN A 146 -9.15 -7.98 -8.38
CA GLN A 146 -10.06 -8.54 -9.37
C GLN A 146 -9.54 -8.31 -10.79
N MET A 147 -9.17 -7.06 -11.09
CA MET A 147 -8.73 -6.69 -12.44
C MET A 147 -7.45 -7.41 -12.83
N VAL A 148 -6.47 -7.45 -11.94
CA VAL A 148 -5.23 -8.24 -12.15
C VAL A 148 -5.54 -9.73 -12.27
N GLY A 149 -6.44 -10.27 -11.46
CA GLY A 149 -6.84 -11.67 -11.54
C GLY A 149 -7.38 -12.02 -12.93
N GLU A 150 -8.31 -11.23 -13.47
CA GLU A 150 -8.88 -11.43 -14.81
C GLU A 150 -7.83 -11.22 -15.92
N PHE A 151 -7.02 -10.17 -15.82
CA PHE A 151 -5.92 -9.92 -16.74
C PHE A 151 -4.95 -11.11 -16.83
N VAL A 152 -4.54 -11.67 -15.70
CA VAL A 152 -3.64 -12.84 -15.65
C VAL A 152 -4.31 -14.08 -16.25
N LEU A 153 -5.59 -14.32 -15.96
CA LEU A 153 -6.33 -15.43 -16.58
C LEU A 153 -6.37 -15.28 -18.10
N ASN A 154 -6.73 -14.10 -18.63
CA ASN A 154 -6.75 -13.79 -20.04
C ASN A 154 -5.37 -13.98 -20.70
N LYS A 155 -4.30 -13.48 -20.06
CA LYS A 155 -2.90 -13.66 -20.48
C LYS A 155 -2.52 -15.13 -20.68
N HIS A 156 -3.08 -16.03 -19.88
CA HIS A 156 -2.85 -17.47 -19.95
C HIS A 156 -3.90 -18.23 -20.76
N GLY A 157 -4.76 -17.54 -21.47
CA GLY A 157 -5.78 -18.15 -22.37
C GLY A 157 -6.94 -18.81 -21.61
N VAL A 158 -7.23 -18.33 -20.41
CA VAL A 158 -8.40 -18.70 -19.62
C VAL A 158 -9.34 -17.51 -19.60
N ASP A 159 -10.46 -17.60 -20.31
CA ASP A 159 -11.50 -16.55 -20.30
C ASP A 159 -12.25 -16.59 -18.96
N PRO A 160 -12.13 -15.56 -18.12
CA PRO A 160 -12.74 -15.56 -16.79
C PRO A 160 -14.27 -15.57 -16.81
N GLN A 161 -14.91 -15.21 -17.94
CA GLN A 161 -16.36 -15.13 -18.06
C GLN A 161 -16.99 -16.40 -18.64
N THR A 162 -16.21 -17.20 -19.38
CA THR A 162 -16.75 -18.35 -20.12
C THR A 162 -16.09 -19.69 -19.78
N ASP A 163 -14.83 -19.70 -19.35
CA ASP A 163 -14.07 -20.94 -19.10
C ASP A 163 -14.22 -21.48 -17.68
N LEU A 164 -14.73 -20.69 -16.72
CA LEU A 164 -14.85 -21.07 -15.31
C LEU A 164 -16.08 -20.41 -14.65
N GLU A 165 -16.46 -20.88 -13.46
CA GLU A 165 -17.46 -20.20 -12.63
C GLU A 165 -16.76 -19.19 -11.73
N LEU A 166 -16.76 -17.90 -12.15
CA LEU A 166 -16.12 -16.80 -11.42
C LEU A 166 -17.09 -16.17 -10.41
N ILE A 167 -16.78 -16.29 -9.11
CA ILE A 167 -17.56 -15.69 -8.01
C ILE A 167 -16.86 -14.42 -7.53
N GLN A 168 -17.49 -13.26 -7.72
CA GLN A 168 -16.93 -11.93 -7.40
C GLN A 168 -17.84 -11.06 -6.53
N ASN A 169 -18.85 -11.66 -5.91
CA ASN A 169 -19.83 -10.97 -5.07
C ASN A 169 -19.64 -11.19 -3.58
N ILE A 170 -18.49 -11.74 -3.19
CA ILE A 170 -18.13 -11.94 -1.78
C ILE A 170 -17.31 -10.72 -1.31
N GLU A 171 -17.73 -10.14 -0.19
CA GLU A 171 -17.00 -9.04 0.44
C GLU A 171 -15.55 -9.44 0.79
N PHE A 172 -14.59 -8.53 0.61
CA PHE A 172 -13.17 -8.75 0.82
C PHE A 172 -12.84 -9.44 2.15
N ALA A 173 -13.44 -8.99 3.25
CA ALA A 173 -13.21 -9.57 4.58
C ALA A 173 -13.75 -11.00 4.76
N ASN A 174 -14.57 -11.50 3.84
CA ASN A 174 -15.29 -12.77 3.97
C ASN A 174 -14.80 -13.86 3.01
N ILE A 175 -13.97 -13.52 2.01
CA ILE A 175 -13.60 -14.46 0.94
C ILE A 175 -12.83 -15.68 1.46
N ALA A 176 -11.90 -15.46 2.41
CA ALA A 176 -11.14 -16.53 3.05
C ALA A 176 -12.06 -17.51 3.80
N ASN A 177 -13.01 -16.97 4.55
CA ASN A 177 -13.99 -17.78 5.29
C ASN A 177 -14.93 -18.57 4.35
N ALA A 178 -15.33 -17.99 3.24
CA ALA A 178 -16.13 -18.68 2.23
C ALA A 178 -15.38 -19.88 1.66
N PHE A 179 -14.10 -19.70 1.29
CA PHE A 179 -13.27 -20.79 0.83
C PHE A 179 -13.06 -21.86 1.92
N ALA A 180 -12.70 -21.46 3.15
CA ALA A 180 -12.53 -22.39 4.27
C ALA A 180 -13.80 -23.21 4.56
N SER A 181 -14.98 -22.65 4.29
CA SER A 181 -16.27 -23.31 4.47
C SER A 181 -16.68 -24.23 3.31
N GLY A 182 -15.83 -24.38 2.28
CA GLY A 182 -16.01 -25.30 1.18
C GLY A 182 -16.52 -24.67 -0.13
N THR A 183 -16.61 -23.34 -0.22
CA THR A 183 -16.99 -22.67 -1.47
C THR A 183 -15.78 -22.58 -2.41
N GLY A 184 -15.96 -22.95 -3.68
CA GLY A 184 -14.96 -22.84 -4.74
C GLY A 184 -13.85 -23.89 -4.70
N ASP A 185 -13.24 -24.12 -5.84
CA ASP A 185 -12.08 -25.00 -6.03
C ASP A 185 -10.77 -24.24 -5.87
N TYR A 186 -10.80 -22.95 -6.28
CA TYR A 186 -9.69 -22.02 -6.19
C TYR A 186 -10.14 -20.70 -5.54
N VAL A 187 -9.21 -20.01 -4.93
CA VAL A 187 -9.43 -18.67 -4.36
C VAL A 187 -8.21 -17.79 -4.55
N GLN A 188 -8.41 -16.49 -4.71
CA GLN A 188 -7.38 -15.46 -4.73
C GLN A 188 -7.25 -14.84 -3.32
N LEU A 189 -6.10 -15.01 -2.66
CA LEU A 189 -5.86 -14.55 -1.30
C LEU A 189 -4.56 -13.76 -1.18
N PHE A 190 -4.57 -12.76 -0.30
CA PHE A 190 -3.36 -12.09 0.17
C PHE A 190 -2.65 -12.91 1.24
N GLU A 191 -1.38 -12.59 1.48
CA GLU A 191 -0.63 -13.01 2.65
C GLU A 191 -0.99 -12.15 3.90
N PRO A 192 -0.94 -12.67 5.12
CA PRO A 192 -0.50 -14.04 5.48
C PRO A 192 -1.55 -15.14 5.30
N THR A 193 -2.79 -14.81 4.88
CA THR A 193 -3.91 -15.74 4.83
C THR A 193 -3.64 -16.94 3.90
N ALA A 194 -2.99 -16.71 2.75
CA ALA A 194 -2.65 -17.77 1.82
C ALA A 194 -1.71 -18.81 2.47
N SER A 195 -0.66 -18.36 3.15
CA SER A 195 0.27 -19.23 3.86
C SER A 195 -0.36 -19.91 5.08
N ILE A 196 -1.23 -19.24 5.83
CA ILE A 196 -1.97 -19.84 6.94
C ILE A 196 -2.84 -21.00 6.41
N PHE A 197 -3.51 -20.82 5.28
CA PHE A 197 -4.32 -21.88 4.68
C PHE A 197 -3.48 -23.09 4.28
N GLU A 198 -2.28 -22.84 3.74
CA GLU A 198 -1.36 -23.92 3.40
C GLU A 198 -0.86 -24.66 4.64
N GLN A 199 -0.46 -23.95 5.71
CA GLN A 199 -0.03 -24.57 6.97
C GLN A 199 -1.13 -25.36 7.66
N GLU A 200 -2.37 -24.88 7.59
CA GLU A 200 -3.53 -25.54 8.19
C GLU A 200 -4.13 -26.66 7.30
N GLY A 201 -3.58 -26.87 6.10
CA GLY A 201 -4.07 -27.86 5.15
C GLY A 201 -5.47 -27.53 4.59
N LYS A 202 -5.83 -26.25 4.58
CA LYS A 202 -7.11 -25.76 4.03
C LYS A 202 -7.01 -25.41 2.55
N GLY A 203 -5.80 -25.33 2.01
CA GLY A 203 -5.52 -25.05 0.61
C GLY A 203 -4.02 -25.13 0.31
N HIS A 204 -3.67 -24.96 -0.95
CA HIS A 204 -2.30 -25.03 -1.44
C HIS A 204 -2.02 -23.86 -2.37
N ILE A 205 -0.97 -23.08 -2.11
CA ILE A 205 -0.54 -22.02 -3.00
C ILE A 205 0.02 -22.65 -4.27
N VAL A 206 -0.57 -22.35 -5.42
CA VAL A 206 -0.19 -22.94 -6.72
C VAL A 206 0.38 -21.92 -7.70
N ALA A 207 0.05 -20.64 -7.56
CA ALA A 207 0.59 -19.57 -8.40
C ALA A 207 0.57 -18.22 -7.66
N SER A 208 1.33 -17.25 -8.19
CA SER A 208 1.33 -15.86 -7.74
C SER A 208 0.81 -14.97 -8.86
N PHE A 209 -0.20 -14.17 -8.58
CA PHE A 209 -0.68 -13.16 -9.52
C PHE A 209 0.36 -12.05 -9.71
N GLY A 210 1.13 -11.71 -8.66
CA GLY A 210 2.15 -10.68 -8.76
C GLY A 210 3.32 -11.02 -9.66
N LYS A 211 3.69 -12.30 -9.80
CA LYS A 211 4.69 -12.72 -10.79
C LYS A 211 4.20 -12.56 -12.23
N GLU A 212 2.89 -12.55 -12.42
CA GLU A 212 2.25 -12.52 -13.72
C GLU A 212 1.74 -11.13 -14.12
N SER A 213 1.45 -10.25 -13.17
CA SER A 213 0.89 -8.91 -13.44
C SER A 213 1.86 -7.97 -14.15
N GLY A 214 3.17 -8.20 -13.98
CA GLY A 214 4.17 -7.20 -14.30
C GLY A 214 4.14 -6.04 -13.30
N HIS A 215 4.91 -4.99 -13.58
CA HIS A 215 4.91 -3.79 -12.76
C HIS A 215 3.63 -2.98 -12.99
N VAL A 216 2.99 -2.66 -11.91
CA VAL A 216 1.76 -1.85 -11.83
C VAL A 216 1.78 -1.10 -10.50
N PRO A 217 1.36 0.18 -10.45
CA PRO A 217 1.31 0.92 -9.19
C PRO A 217 0.14 0.39 -8.34
N TYR A 218 0.38 -0.79 -7.74
CA TYR A 218 -0.69 -1.59 -7.15
C TYR A 218 -1.29 -0.92 -5.91
N THR A 219 -0.43 -0.47 -4.97
CA THR A 219 -0.87 0.33 -3.83
C THR A 219 -0.02 1.58 -3.72
N THR A 220 -0.67 2.71 -3.65
CA THR A 220 -0.03 4.02 -3.55
C THR A 220 -0.55 4.81 -2.36
N PHE A 221 0.25 5.71 -1.83
CA PHE A 221 -0.21 6.76 -0.96
C PHE A 221 -0.78 7.88 -1.81
N MET A 222 -2.00 8.27 -1.47
CA MET A 222 -2.70 9.35 -2.15
C MET A 222 -3.44 10.25 -1.18
N THR A 223 -3.67 11.49 -1.61
CA THR A 223 -4.45 12.47 -0.86
C THR A 223 -5.11 13.45 -1.81
N LYS A 224 -5.99 14.31 -1.29
CA LYS A 224 -6.63 15.35 -2.10
C LYS A 224 -5.63 16.40 -2.58
N GLU A 225 -5.81 16.93 -3.77
CA GLU A 225 -4.94 17.97 -4.33
C GLU A 225 -4.88 19.20 -3.41
N SER A 226 -6.00 19.57 -2.80
CA SER A 226 -6.06 20.67 -1.81
C SER A 226 -5.17 20.38 -0.60
N TYR A 227 -5.16 19.15 -0.09
CA TYR A 227 -4.32 18.77 1.05
C TYR A 227 -2.82 18.91 0.72
N ILE A 228 -2.40 18.49 -0.48
CA ILE A 228 -1.01 18.68 -0.93
C ILE A 228 -0.63 20.15 -0.96
N LYS A 229 -1.52 21.01 -1.48
CA LYS A 229 -1.29 22.47 -1.57
C LYS A 229 -1.16 23.13 -0.19
N GLU A 230 -1.98 22.69 0.76
CA GLU A 230 -2.03 23.27 2.10
C GLU A 230 -0.97 22.70 3.05
N ASN A 231 -0.54 21.43 2.83
CA ASN A 231 0.32 20.66 3.72
C ASN A 231 1.53 20.05 2.99
N LYS A 232 2.09 20.76 2.01
CA LYS A 232 3.17 20.26 1.15
C LYS A 232 4.33 19.68 1.96
N GLU A 233 4.79 20.38 3.00
CA GLU A 233 5.88 19.94 3.87
C GLU A 233 5.55 18.60 4.57
N VAL A 234 4.29 18.37 4.97
CA VAL A 234 3.86 17.10 5.57
C VAL A 234 3.97 15.96 4.59
N VAL A 235 3.51 16.19 3.35
CA VAL A 235 3.53 15.17 2.30
C VAL A 235 4.97 14.83 1.90
N GLU A 236 5.87 15.82 1.81
CA GLU A 236 7.30 15.62 1.57
C GLU A 236 7.95 14.82 2.71
N LYS A 237 7.71 15.18 3.97
CA LYS A 237 8.20 14.45 5.15
C LYS A 237 7.68 13.02 5.19
N PHE A 238 6.39 12.82 4.92
CA PHE A 238 5.79 11.50 4.83
C PHE A 238 6.46 10.64 3.75
N THR A 239 6.62 11.20 2.55
CA THR A 239 7.28 10.51 1.43
C THR A 239 8.72 10.16 1.76
N ARG A 240 9.45 11.05 2.46
CA ARG A 240 10.83 10.79 2.89
C ARG A 240 10.92 9.63 3.89
N ALA A 241 10.00 9.56 4.85
CA ALA A 241 9.93 8.44 5.79
C ALA A 241 9.67 7.11 5.07
N ILE A 242 8.74 7.10 4.10
CA ILE A 242 8.46 5.93 3.26
C ILE A 242 9.68 5.54 2.42
N TYR A 243 10.35 6.49 1.78
CA TYR A 243 11.56 6.22 0.99
C TYR A 243 12.69 5.61 1.83
N LYS A 244 12.94 6.15 3.03
CA LYS A 244 13.89 5.55 3.99
C LYS A 244 13.53 4.09 4.29
N ALA A 245 12.25 3.81 4.52
CA ALA A 245 11.77 2.45 4.79
C ALA A 245 11.90 1.52 3.58
N GLN A 246 11.61 1.99 2.38
CA GLN A 246 11.83 1.23 1.13
C GLN A 246 13.30 0.84 0.97
N LYS A 247 14.23 1.79 1.16
CA LYS A 247 15.67 1.52 1.12
C LYS A 247 16.12 0.59 2.25
N TRP A 248 15.51 0.70 3.42
CA TRP A 248 15.79 -0.19 4.53
C TRP A 248 15.33 -1.63 4.20
N VAL A 249 14.11 -1.82 3.73
CA VAL A 249 13.59 -3.13 3.31
C VAL A 249 14.41 -3.73 2.17
N GLU A 250 14.85 -2.94 1.19
CA GLU A 250 15.69 -3.39 0.08
C GLU A 250 17.00 -4.02 0.59
N THR A 251 17.65 -3.39 1.58
CA THR A 251 19.00 -3.73 2.03
C THR A 251 19.05 -4.73 3.19
N HIS A 252 17.93 -4.98 3.87
CA HIS A 252 17.86 -5.92 5.00
C HIS A 252 17.29 -7.27 4.58
N SER A 253 17.65 -8.32 5.31
CA SER A 253 17.12 -9.67 5.11
C SER A 253 15.62 -9.75 5.45
N ALA A 254 14.92 -10.74 4.91
CA ALA A 254 13.52 -10.99 5.26
C ALA A 254 13.32 -11.20 6.77
N LYS A 255 14.30 -11.81 7.43
CA LYS A 255 14.30 -11.98 8.89
C LYS A 255 14.35 -10.64 9.63
N GLU A 256 15.25 -9.73 9.27
CA GLU A 256 15.35 -8.41 9.89
C GLU A 256 14.07 -7.60 9.66
N VAL A 257 13.51 -7.65 8.45
CA VAL A 257 12.22 -7.02 8.15
C VAL A 257 11.11 -7.63 9.01
N ALA A 258 11.04 -8.97 9.13
CA ALA A 258 10.05 -9.65 9.95
C ALA A 258 10.18 -9.26 11.43
N GLU A 259 11.41 -9.20 11.98
CA GLU A 259 11.67 -8.76 13.35
C GLU A 259 11.20 -7.31 13.59
N SER A 260 11.43 -6.42 12.63
CA SER A 260 11.01 -5.02 12.71
C SER A 260 9.48 -4.87 12.71
N ILE A 261 8.77 -5.58 11.83
CA ILE A 261 7.31 -5.42 11.69
C ILE A 261 6.48 -6.33 12.63
N ALA A 262 7.09 -7.31 13.29
CA ALA A 262 6.39 -8.26 14.18
C ALA A 262 5.45 -7.62 15.20
N PRO A 263 5.75 -6.45 15.81
CA PRO A 263 4.84 -5.79 16.75
C PRO A 263 3.47 -5.41 16.15
N TYR A 264 3.38 -5.31 14.82
CA TYR A 264 2.13 -5.03 14.13
C TYR A 264 1.35 -6.30 13.75
N PHE A 265 1.96 -7.48 13.89
CA PHE A 265 1.38 -8.78 13.49
C PHE A 265 1.45 -9.79 14.64
N GLU A 266 1.04 -9.39 15.83
CA GLU A 266 1.14 -10.18 17.07
C GLU A 266 0.51 -11.58 16.97
N ASP A 267 -0.55 -11.74 16.18
CA ASP A 267 -1.25 -13.01 15.96
C ASP A 267 -0.57 -13.91 14.90
N THR A 268 0.52 -13.45 14.25
CA THR A 268 1.21 -14.17 13.19
C THR A 268 2.59 -14.63 13.68
N PRO A 269 2.91 -15.94 13.63
CA PRO A 269 4.24 -16.43 13.99
C PRO A 269 5.35 -15.74 13.18
N ILE A 270 6.45 -15.39 13.84
CA ILE A 270 7.53 -14.62 13.22
C ILE A 270 8.18 -15.33 12.02
N ASP A 271 8.29 -16.66 12.06
CA ASP A 271 8.77 -17.49 10.95
C ASP A 271 7.83 -17.43 9.74
N LEU A 272 6.54 -17.26 9.97
CA LEU A 272 5.58 -17.05 8.89
C LEU A 272 5.70 -15.63 8.32
N ILE A 273 5.90 -14.60 9.17
CA ILE A 273 6.16 -13.23 8.70
C ILE A 273 7.42 -13.22 7.82
N GLU A 274 8.52 -13.86 8.28
CA GLU A 274 9.77 -13.98 7.51
C GLU A 274 9.52 -14.64 6.14
N THR A 275 8.80 -15.77 6.11
CA THR A 275 8.45 -16.48 4.87
C THR A 275 7.67 -15.61 3.90
N VAL A 276 6.71 -14.85 4.39
CA VAL A 276 5.88 -13.95 3.58
C VAL A 276 6.69 -12.77 3.04
N VAL A 277 7.53 -12.15 3.88
CA VAL A 277 8.43 -11.07 3.46
C VAL A 277 9.39 -11.56 2.39
N GLU A 278 10.01 -12.74 2.57
CA GLU A 278 10.92 -13.33 1.57
C GLU A 278 10.19 -13.51 0.23
N ARG A 279 8.98 -14.05 0.26
CA ARG A 279 8.16 -14.27 -0.94
C ARG A 279 7.85 -12.96 -1.68
N TYR A 280 7.50 -11.89 -0.97
CA TYR A 280 7.25 -10.58 -1.58
C TYR A 280 8.53 -9.91 -2.09
N LYS A 281 9.68 -10.09 -1.40
CA LYS A 281 10.98 -9.63 -1.89
C LYS A 281 11.41 -10.36 -3.16
N GLU A 282 11.29 -11.70 -3.20
CA GLU A 282 11.59 -12.52 -4.39
C GLU A 282 10.68 -12.18 -5.58
N GLN A 283 9.44 -11.78 -5.30
CA GLN A 283 8.48 -11.35 -6.31
C GLN A 283 8.77 -9.94 -6.83
N GLY A 284 9.53 -9.13 -6.10
CA GLY A 284 9.75 -7.73 -6.39
C GLY A 284 8.52 -6.86 -6.11
N SER A 285 7.71 -7.24 -5.11
CA SER A 285 6.45 -6.56 -4.83
C SER A 285 6.60 -5.21 -4.15
N PHE A 286 7.64 -5.07 -3.32
CA PHE A 286 7.91 -3.79 -2.65
C PHE A 286 8.57 -2.83 -3.61
N ALA A 287 8.01 -1.65 -3.78
CA ALA A 287 8.66 -0.59 -4.54
C ALA A 287 9.97 -0.17 -3.83
N THR A 288 11.03 0.08 -4.59
CA THR A 288 12.34 0.46 -4.05
C THR A 288 12.52 1.96 -3.90
N ASP A 289 11.60 2.72 -4.44
CA ASP A 289 11.46 4.17 -4.29
C ASP A 289 9.98 4.57 -4.42
N PRO A 290 9.61 5.82 -4.07
CA PRO A 290 8.22 6.25 -4.07
C PRO A 290 7.71 6.72 -5.45
N ILE A 291 8.52 6.67 -6.52
CA ILE A 291 8.10 7.13 -7.83
C ILE A 291 7.07 6.16 -8.42
N LEU A 292 5.97 6.70 -8.91
CA LEU A 292 5.00 6.04 -9.75
C LEU A 292 5.21 6.55 -11.17
N ASP A 293 5.81 5.74 -12.05
CA ASP A 293 6.17 6.18 -13.38
C ASP A 293 5.02 6.05 -14.41
N GLU A 294 5.23 6.65 -15.59
CA GLU A 294 4.21 6.67 -16.63
C GLU A 294 3.99 5.28 -17.27
N GLU A 295 5.01 4.42 -17.30
CA GLU A 295 4.88 3.07 -17.86
C GLU A 295 3.97 2.21 -16.97
N GLU A 296 4.18 2.27 -15.65
CA GLU A 296 3.35 1.58 -14.67
C GLU A 296 1.91 2.11 -14.67
N TRP A 297 1.73 3.44 -14.79
CA TRP A 297 0.41 4.06 -14.91
C TRP A 297 -0.36 3.60 -16.15
N ASN A 298 0.33 3.51 -17.29
CA ASN A 298 -0.26 3.00 -18.53
C ASN A 298 -0.61 1.51 -18.42
N ASN A 299 0.23 0.71 -17.74
CA ASN A 299 -0.07 -0.69 -17.48
C ASN A 299 -1.30 -0.85 -16.57
N LEU A 300 -1.45 -0.02 -15.53
CA LEU A 300 -2.66 0.03 -14.71
C LEU A 300 -3.90 0.20 -15.57
N GLN A 301 -3.92 1.21 -16.44
CA GLN A 301 -5.08 1.49 -17.28
C GLN A 301 -5.35 0.37 -18.30
N THR A 302 -4.31 -0.28 -18.81
CA THR A 302 -4.44 -1.48 -19.66
C THR A 302 -5.13 -2.62 -18.91
N ILE A 303 -4.74 -2.88 -17.66
CA ILE A 303 -5.35 -3.91 -16.80
C ILE A 303 -6.81 -3.55 -16.49
N MET A 304 -7.10 -2.28 -16.22
CA MET A 304 -8.47 -1.81 -15.97
C MET A 304 -9.36 -1.95 -17.21
N ASP A 305 -8.83 -1.63 -18.40
CA ASP A 305 -9.57 -1.75 -19.67
C ASP A 305 -9.85 -3.22 -20.02
N ASP A 306 -8.86 -4.11 -19.85
CA ASP A 306 -9.02 -5.56 -20.06
C ASP A 306 -10.12 -6.16 -19.18
N ALA A 307 -10.26 -5.68 -17.95
CA ALA A 307 -11.32 -6.08 -17.03
C ALA A 307 -12.67 -5.36 -17.28
N GLY A 308 -12.72 -4.39 -18.20
CA GLY A 308 -13.91 -3.58 -18.46
C GLY A 308 -14.26 -2.60 -17.33
N GLU A 309 -13.27 -2.22 -16.51
CA GLU A 309 -13.43 -1.36 -15.35
C GLU A 309 -12.80 0.04 -15.53
N LEU A 310 -12.22 0.34 -16.70
CA LEU A 310 -11.66 1.67 -16.98
C LEU A 310 -12.79 2.64 -17.42
N PRO A 311 -13.17 3.62 -16.58
CA PRO A 311 -14.25 4.54 -16.93
C PRO A 311 -13.81 5.60 -17.96
N THR A 312 -12.55 5.96 -17.96
CA THR A 312 -11.94 6.93 -18.86
C THR A 312 -10.42 6.85 -18.78
N ASP A 313 -9.74 7.06 -19.90
CA ASP A 313 -8.28 7.24 -19.91
C ASP A 313 -7.91 8.55 -19.20
N VAL A 314 -6.85 8.52 -18.40
CA VAL A 314 -6.33 9.68 -17.68
C VAL A 314 -4.83 9.77 -17.87
N GLU A 315 -4.35 10.91 -18.41
CA GLU A 315 -2.91 11.17 -18.53
C GLU A 315 -2.25 11.13 -17.15
N HIS A 316 -1.06 10.52 -17.07
CA HIS A 316 -0.29 10.33 -15.83
C HIS A 316 -0.22 11.60 -14.98
N GLY A 317 0.25 12.72 -15.53
CA GLY A 317 0.44 13.98 -14.81
C GLY A 317 -0.85 14.66 -14.27
N ILE A 318 -2.03 14.09 -14.56
CA ILE A 318 -3.30 14.60 -14.00
C ILE A 318 -3.54 14.05 -12.58
N LEU A 319 -3.22 12.78 -12.35
CA LEU A 319 -3.50 12.09 -11.06
C LEU A 319 -2.25 11.58 -10.34
N VAL A 320 -1.06 11.85 -10.88
CA VAL A 320 0.22 11.48 -10.28
C VAL A 320 1.09 12.71 -10.11
N ASN A 321 1.66 12.88 -8.92
CA ASN A 321 2.62 13.93 -8.61
C ASN A 321 3.99 13.30 -8.28
N THR A 322 4.85 13.19 -9.29
CA THR A 322 6.22 12.68 -9.13
C THR A 322 7.18 13.70 -8.53
N ASP A 323 6.90 15.00 -8.63
CA ASP A 323 7.80 16.07 -8.14
C ASP A 323 8.15 15.89 -6.65
N ILE A 324 7.20 15.41 -5.84
CA ILE A 324 7.40 15.16 -4.41
C ILE A 324 8.42 14.03 -4.20
N ALA A 325 8.22 12.91 -4.88
CA ALA A 325 9.11 11.75 -4.79
C ALA A 325 10.51 12.08 -5.31
N GLU A 326 10.61 12.73 -6.48
CA GLU A 326 11.88 13.16 -7.08
C GLU A 326 12.65 14.13 -6.19
N SER A 327 11.95 15.08 -5.57
CA SER A 327 12.56 16.01 -4.61
C SER A 327 13.17 15.27 -3.42
N VAL A 328 12.43 14.32 -2.85
CA VAL A 328 12.88 13.53 -1.69
C VAL A 328 14.07 12.63 -2.03
N ILE A 329 14.07 12.00 -3.22
CA ILE A 329 15.16 11.11 -3.65
C ILE A 329 16.45 11.89 -3.93
N SER A 330 16.33 13.15 -4.35
CA SER A 330 17.49 14.00 -4.69
C SER A 330 18.20 14.63 -3.48
N GLU A 331 17.64 14.55 -2.27
CA GLU A 331 18.22 15.02 -1.01
C GLU A 331 19.34 14.10 -0.47
#